data_d68664c2ebffefcfe7123141f580ed53
#
_entry.id   d68664c2ebffefcfe7123141f580ed53
#
_cell.length_a   1.000
_cell.length_b   1.000
_cell.length_c   1.000
_cell.angle_alpha   90.00
_cell.angle_beta   90.00
_cell.angle_gamma   90.00
#
_symmetry.space_group_name_H-M   'P 1'
#
loop_
_entity.id
_entity.type
_entity.pdbx_description
1 polymer ?
#
loop_
_entity_poly.entity_id
_entity_poly.type
_entity_poly.pdbx_seq_one_letter_code
_entity_poly.pdbx_strand_id
1 'polypeptide(L)'
;MTAGGVTIAVRLTPRGGRDSIEGIEQRADSQCVLRARVRAAPTEGEANAALIKLLAHELGVPPRNVSLMAGATSRIKRVTITGDGPTLAAALEKLLRVG
;
A
#
# COMPACT_ATOMS: atom_id res chain seq x y z
N MET A 1 -5.87 -11.46 8.03
CA MET A 1 -5.70 -10.36 8.98
C MET A 1 -5.40 -10.91 10.36
N THR A 2 -4.40 -10.40 11.03
CA THR A 2 -4.02 -10.82 12.37
C THR A 2 -4.42 -9.75 13.38
N ALA A 3 -4.39 -10.09 14.67
CA ALA A 3 -4.69 -9.12 15.73
C ALA A 3 -3.72 -7.95 15.74
N GLY A 4 -2.49 -8.15 15.28
CA GLY A 4 -1.45 -7.12 15.30
C GLY A 4 -1.25 -6.37 14.00
N GLY A 5 -2.12 -6.57 13.01
CA GLY A 5 -1.97 -5.86 11.75
C GLY A 5 -2.62 -6.55 10.57
N VAL A 6 -2.34 -6.02 9.37
CA VAL A 6 -2.85 -6.56 8.11
C VAL A 6 -1.71 -6.63 7.09
N THR A 7 -1.82 -7.57 6.16
CA THR A 7 -0.91 -7.68 5.01
C THR A 7 -1.73 -7.49 3.74
N ILE A 8 -1.26 -6.60 2.87
CA ILE A 8 -1.96 -6.29 1.62
C ILE A 8 -1.00 -6.40 0.44
N ALA A 9 -1.56 -6.68 -0.72
CA ALA A 9 -0.82 -6.61 -1.97
C ALA A 9 -1.08 -5.25 -2.62
N VAL A 10 -0.03 -4.61 -3.10
CA VAL A 10 -0.11 -3.27 -3.69
C VAL A 10 0.57 -3.27 -5.05
N ARG A 11 -0.13 -2.80 -6.06
CA ARG A 11 0.46 -2.55 -7.37
C ARG A 11 0.92 -1.10 -7.40
N LEU A 12 2.23 -0.90 -7.53
CA LEU A 12 2.84 0.43 -7.47
C LEU A 12 3.17 0.93 -8.87
N THR A 13 2.74 2.16 -9.18
CA THR A 13 3.12 2.86 -10.40
C THR A 13 4.07 3.99 -10.01
N PRO A 14 5.38 3.85 -10.30
CA PRO A 14 6.33 4.95 -10.05
C PRO A 14 6.24 6.00 -11.16
N ARG A 15 6.81 7.17 -10.89
CA ARG A 15 6.81 8.30 -11.82
C ARG A 15 5.41 8.66 -12.29
N GLY A 16 4.43 8.54 -11.39
CA GLY A 16 3.03 8.69 -11.71
C GLY A 16 2.49 10.11 -11.71
N GLY A 17 3.33 11.10 -11.46
CA GLY A 17 2.93 12.50 -11.44
C GLY A 17 2.33 12.96 -10.13
N ARG A 18 1.92 12.07 -9.25
CA ARG A 18 1.38 12.39 -7.93
C ARG A 18 1.41 11.16 -7.02
N ASP A 19 1.28 11.40 -5.74
CA ASP A 19 1.18 10.32 -4.75
C ASP A 19 -0.30 10.16 -4.42
N SER A 20 -0.89 9.02 -4.79
CA SER A 20 -2.31 8.77 -4.54
C SER A 20 -2.62 7.27 -4.50
N ILE A 21 -3.69 6.95 -3.78
CA ILE A 21 -4.29 5.62 -3.81
C ILE A 21 -5.38 5.65 -4.87
N GLU A 22 -5.33 4.71 -5.80
CA GLU A 22 -6.19 4.72 -6.99
C GLU A 22 -7.35 3.72 -6.90
N GLY A 23 -7.48 2.97 -5.80
CA GLY A 23 -8.54 2.00 -5.63
C GLY A 23 -8.06 0.57 -5.72
N ILE A 24 -8.97 -0.35 -5.97
CA ILE A 24 -8.66 -1.78 -6.06
C ILE A 24 -8.72 -2.25 -7.50
N GLU A 25 -7.76 -3.13 -7.85
CA GLU A 25 -7.77 -3.86 -9.11
C GLU A 25 -8.00 -5.33 -8.81
N GLN A 26 -8.96 -5.96 -9.46
CA GLN A 26 -9.14 -7.40 -9.36
C GLN A 26 -8.34 -8.06 -10.48
N ARG A 27 -7.46 -8.99 -10.11
CA ARG A 27 -6.61 -9.68 -11.07
C ARG A 27 -7.32 -10.91 -11.63
N ALA A 28 -6.78 -11.43 -12.73
CA ALA A 28 -7.33 -12.59 -13.41
C ALA A 28 -7.34 -13.85 -12.53
N ASP A 29 -6.45 -13.93 -11.55
CA ASP A 29 -6.38 -15.05 -10.61
C ASP A 29 -7.29 -14.85 -9.39
N SER A 30 -8.23 -13.93 -9.47
CA SER A 30 -9.19 -13.59 -8.41
C SER A 30 -8.58 -12.87 -7.22
N GLN A 31 -7.29 -12.50 -7.28
CA GLN A 31 -6.67 -11.71 -6.24
C GLN A 31 -7.01 -10.22 -6.41
N CYS A 32 -7.18 -9.55 -5.30
CA CYS A 32 -7.37 -8.11 -5.28
C CYS A 32 -6.08 -7.42 -4.86
N VAL A 33 -5.71 -6.37 -5.56
CA VAL A 33 -4.55 -5.55 -5.20
C VAL A 33 -4.97 -4.09 -5.08
N LEU A 34 -4.36 -3.39 -4.14
CA LEU A 34 -4.54 -1.95 -4.00
C LEU A 34 -3.64 -1.27 -5.04
N ARG A 35 -4.21 -0.36 -5.81
CA ARG A 35 -3.45 0.41 -6.79
C ARG A 35 -2.96 1.69 -6.15
N ALA A 36 -1.66 1.92 -6.22
CA ALA A 36 -1.04 3.12 -5.67
C ALA A 36 -0.12 3.75 -6.72
N ARG A 37 -0.05 5.06 -6.72
CA ARG A 37 0.78 5.83 -7.63
C ARG A 37 1.67 6.73 -6.80
N VAL A 38 2.95 6.82 -7.15
CA VAL A 38 3.88 7.71 -6.48
C VAL A 38 4.68 8.51 -7.51
N ARG A 39 5.09 9.71 -7.12
CA ARG A 39 5.90 10.57 -7.99
C ARG A 39 7.33 10.08 -8.10
N ALA A 40 7.83 9.43 -7.05
CA ALA A 40 9.21 9.00 -6.96
C ALA A 40 9.57 7.98 -8.04
N ALA A 41 10.83 8.00 -8.45
CA ALA A 41 11.37 7.03 -9.41
C ALA A 41 11.60 5.67 -8.72
N PRO A 42 11.62 4.56 -9.49
CA PRO A 42 11.82 3.23 -8.90
C PRO A 42 13.29 2.90 -8.60
N THR A 43 14.13 3.89 -8.47
CA THR A 43 15.56 3.72 -8.21
C THR A 43 15.88 3.90 -6.75
N GLU A 44 16.86 3.15 -6.25
CA GLU A 44 17.39 3.27 -4.89
C GLU A 44 16.32 3.20 -3.79
N GLY A 45 15.24 2.49 -4.06
CA GLY A 45 14.16 2.35 -3.08
C GLY A 45 13.31 3.59 -2.88
N GLU A 46 13.46 4.63 -3.71
CA GLU A 46 12.69 5.87 -3.56
C GLU A 46 11.19 5.66 -3.70
N ALA A 47 10.76 4.90 -4.72
CA ALA A 47 9.35 4.62 -4.91
C ALA A 47 8.77 3.79 -3.77
N ASN A 48 9.54 2.82 -3.26
CA ASN A 48 9.10 2.01 -2.13
C ASN A 48 8.96 2.85 -0.86
N ALA A 49 9.91 3.76 -0.61
CA ALA A 49 9.83 4.67 0.53
C ALA A 49 8.63 5.61 0.41
N ALA A 50 8.36 6.11 -0.79
CA ALA A 50 7.21 6.97 -1.05
C ALA A 50 5.90 6.21 -0.82
N LEU A 51 5.83 4.94 -1.23
CA LEU A 51 4.66 4.09 -0.99
C LEU A 51 4.40 3.91 0.50
N ILE A 52 5.45 3.64 1.27
CA ILE A 52 5.34 3.47 2.72
C ILE A 52 4.77 4.75 3.36
N LYS A 53 5.29 5.90 2.98
CA LYS A 53 4.80 7.19 3.49
C LYS A 53 3.35 7.44 3.10
N LEU A 54 2.99 7.14 1.86
CA LEU A 54 1.64 7.33 1.36
C LEU A 54 0.65 6.45 2.14
N LEU A 55 0.95 5.17 2.30
CA LEU A 55 0.08 4.25 3.03
C LEU A 55 -0.05 4.66 4.49
N ALA A 56 1.06 5.04 5.12
CA ALA A 56 1.03 5.48 6.52
C ALA A 56 0.14 6.71 6.69
N HIS A 57 0.26 7.67 5.79
CA HIS A 57 -0.55 8.88 5.83
C HIS A 57 -2.04 8.55 5.65
N GLU A 58 -2.36 7.75 4.65
CA GLU A 58 -3.75 7.40 4.35
C GLU A 58 -4.41 6.55 5.43
N LEU A 59 -3.62 5.72 6.10
CA LEU A 59 -4.12 4.83 7.15
C LEU A 59 -4.03 5.46 8.53
N GLY A 60 -3.40 6.63 8.67
CA GLY A 60 -3.28 7.30 9.94
C GLY A 60 -2.34 6.62 10.92
N VAL A 61 -1.30 5.94 10.43
CA VAL A 61 -0.31 5.28 11.26
C VAL A 61 1.08 5.86 11.00
N PRO A 62 2.03 5.71 11.96
CA PRO A 62 3.40 6.13 11.70
C PRO A 62 4.03 5.31 10.57
N PRO A 63 4.93 5.89 9.76
CA PRO A 63 5.60 5.13 8.70
C PRO A 63 6.33 3.88 9.18
N ARG A 64 6.84 3.87 10.39
CA ARG A 64 7.51 2.69 10.96
C ARG A 64 6.58 1.48 11.11
N ASN A 65 5.27 1.71 11.06
CA ASN A 65 4.28 0.64 11.15
C ASN A 65 3.98 0.01 9.78
N VAL A 66 4.56 0.55 8.72
CA VAL A 66 4.36 0.05 7.36
C VAL A 66 5.67 -0.56 6.88
N SER A 67 5.63 -1.84 6.51
CA SER A 67 6.83 -2.58 6.10
C SER A 67 6.62 -3.27 4.77
N LEU A 68 7.61 -3.16 3.89
CA LEU A 68 7.61 -3.89 2.63
C LEU A 68 8.16 -5.28 2.88
N MET A 69 7.33 -6.31 2.70
CA MET A 69 7.70 -7.69 3.03
C MET A 69 8.24 -8.45 1.84
N ALA A 70 7.80 -8.12 0.62
CA ALA A 70 8.25 -8.80 -0.58
C ALA A 70 7.96 -7.92 -1.80
N GLY A 71 8.64 -8.23 -2.91
CA GLY A 71 8.39 -7.54 -4.17
C GLY A 71 9.08 -6.20 -4.31
N ALA A 72 10.23 -5.98 -3.64
CA ALA A 72 10.93 -4.70 -3.69
C ALA A 72 11.23 -4.24 -5.12
N THR A 73 11.51 -5.17 -6.04
CA THR A 73 11.79 -4.87 -7.44
C THR A 73 10.65 -5.25 -8.38
N SER A 74 9.51 -5.65 -7.83
CA SER A 74 8.34 -6.06 -8.58
C SER A 74 7.29 -4.95 -8.60
N ARG A 75 6.39 -4.98 -9.59
CA ARG A 75 5.24 -4.07 -9.60
C ARG A 75 4.26 -4.37 -8.48
N ILE A 76 4.14 -5.65 -8.12
CA ILE A 76 3.27 -6.06 -7.01
C ILE A 76 4.12 -6.20 -5.76
N LYS A 77 3.79 -5.39 -4.75
CA LYS A 77 4.48 -5.35 -3.48
C LYS A 77 3.61 -5.99 -2.42
N ARG A 78 4.21 -6.69 -1.49
CA ARG A 78 3.50 -7.18 -0.31
C ARG A 78 3.89 -6.31 0.87
N VAL A 79 2.90 -5.70 1.49
CA VAL A 79 3.11 -4.71 2.54
C VAL A 79 2.35 -5.13 3.79
N THR A 80 3.03 -5.08 4.93
CA THR A 80 2.41 -5.34 6.23
C THR A 80 2.30 -4.02 6.99
N ILE A 81 1.10 -3.77 7.51
CA ILE A 81 0.84 -2.60 8.36
C ILE A 81 0.54 -3.12 9.76
N THR A 82 1.33 -2.70 10.74
CA THR A 82 1.11 -3.10 12.14
C THR A 82 0.25 -2.06 12.85
N GLY A 83 -0.55 -2.53 13.80
CA GLY A 83 -1.45 -1.68 14.56
C GLY A 83 -2.68 -2.47 14.96
N ASP A 84 -3.73 -1.75 15.38
CA ASP A 84 -4.99 -2.38 15.75
C ASP A 84 -5.69 -2.90 14.49
N GLY A 85 -5.85 -4.22 14.39
CA GLY A 85 -6.42 -4.88 13.22
C GLY A 85 -7.77 -4.33 12.79
N PRO A 86 -8.77 -4.26 13.69
CA PRO A 86 -10.07 -3.69 13.33
C PRO A 86 -10.01 -2.24 12.85
N THR A 87 -9.18 -1.42 13.48
CA THR A 87 -9.02 -0.02 13.07
C THR A 87 -8.39 0.07 11.69
N LEU A 88 -7.37 -0.74 11.42
CA LEU A 88 -6.72 -0.77 10.11
C LEU A 88 -7.68 -1.28 9.03
N ALA A 89 -8.47 -2.30 9.34
CA ALA A 89 -9.46 -2.82 8.40
C ALA A 89 -10.48 -1.75 8.03
N ALA A 90 -10.95 -0.96 9.00
CA ALA A 90 -11.87 0.13 8.73
C ALA A 90 -11.24 1.23 7.88
N ALA A 91 -9.97 1.55 8.14
CA ALA A 91 -9.25 2.56 7.37
C ALA A 91 -9.05 2.10 5.92
N LEU A 92 -8.69 0.83 5.71
CA LEU A 92 -8.56 0.26 4.38
C LEU A 92 -9.90 0.29 3.64
N GLU A 93 -10.97 -0.06 4.31
CA GLU A 93 -12.30 -0.03 3.71
C GLU A 93 -12.66 1.36 3.20
N LYS A 94 -12.31 2.41 3.95
CA LYS A 94 -12.51 3.79 3.50
C LYS A 94 -11.72 4.10 2.24
N LEU A 95 -10.46 3.66 2.17
CA LEU A 95 -9.62 3.86 0.99
C LEU A 95 -10.24 3.20 -0.24
N LEU A 96 -10.81 2.01 -0.06
CA LEU A 96 -11.38 1.24 -1.15
C LEU A 96 -12.64 1.87 -1.72
N ARG A 97 -13.33 2.67 -0.94
CA ARG A 97 -14.56 3.35 -1.37
C ARG A 97 -14.27 4.62 -2.17
N VAL A 98 -13.05 5.13 -2.11
CA VAL A 98 -12.68 6.39 -2.77
C VAL A 98 -12.31 6.17 -4.23
N GLY A 99 -11.88 4.97 -4.58
CA GLY A 99 -11.43 4.63 -5.93
C GLY A 99 -12.51 4.65 -7.03
#